data_f37c2e3c052ed91cd7e848664d7ce4cb
#
_entry.id   f37c2e3c052ed91cd7e848664d7ce4cb
#
_cell.length_a   1.000
_cell.length_b   1.000
_cell.length_c   1.000
_cell.angle_alpha   90.00
_cell.angle_beta   90.00
_cell.angle_gamma   90.00
#
_symmetry.space_group_name_H-M   'P 1'
#
loop_
_entity.id
_entity.type
_entity.pdbx_description
1 polymer ?
#
loop_
_entity_poly.entity_id
_entity_poly.type
_entity_poly.pdbx_seq_one_letter_code
_entity_poly.pdbx_strand_id
1 'polypeptide(L)'
;MPVASSRIHAFDSLRGLAAVSVLVSHLFLVMQGQANAAYARFFDWTRMAAATPLHVFWQGHAAVVVFYVLSGFVLYLLLAGAQVSMPAYVAKRVVRLYVPYLAAIVLGIIGAHAVIGDTLIGFNGWINKFWSWPVTWPAIGAHLWFLGQFNADRYDFTIWTLVHEMRISLVFPLIFLMVRRLRWWAALMPFLVASVTMVALRQPAEREAMHIAGFAAHGGLTAYVYTVHYLLAFALGASLAAHRERLFAAYANLPGRTRVLLGVLTATLYVYGGRAMHVTGLTTMMPYDWPLMIAAALLLVTAAAEPGVRRLLESGPGLYLGRISYSLYLFHPLVLLAMLHVFAGHVPLGWLLAAILVMSFVISDLAHRTIEQPAVALSRTAAARVEWLRARWPAMRARAARHAATFDRMG
;
A
#
# COMPACT_ATOMS: atom_id res chain seq x y z
N MET A 1 -31.86 -10.12 -6.07
CA MET A 1 -31.31 -9.22 -7.09
C MET A 1 -29.80 -9.13 -6.90
N PRO A 2 -28.96 -9.36 -7.91
CA PRO A 2 -27.52 -9.14 -7.77
C PRO A 2 -27.30 -7.63 -7.61
N VAL A 3 -26.80 -7.23 -6.45
CA VAL A 3 -26.37 -5.87 -6.19
C VAL A 3 -25.19 -5.60 -7.12
N ALA A 4 -25.42 -4.82 -8.17
CA ALA A 4 -24.35 -4.31 -8.98
C ALA A 4 -23.39 -3.59 -8.02
N SER A 5 -22.15 -4.06 -7.92
CA SER A 5 -21.10 -3.40 -7.14
C SER A 5 -20.75 -2.11 -7.87
N SER A 6 -21.52 -1.03 -7.61
CA SER A 6 -21.20 0.27 -8.16
C SER A 6 -19.84 0.68 -7.61
N ARG A 7 -18.85 0.73 -8.48
CA ARG A 7 -17.51 1.23 -8.18
C ARG A 7 -17.63 2.65 -7.59
N ILE A 8 -17.07 2.87 -6.41
CA ILE A 8 -17.06 4.18 -5.77
C ILE A 8 -15.83 4.93 -6.31
N HIS A 9 -16.04 5.77 -7.31
CA HIS A 9 -14.95 6.49 -8.01
C HIS A 9 -14.17 7.41 -7.08
N ALA A 10 -14.80 7.99 -6.06
CA ALA A 10 -14.14 8.79 -5.04
C ALA A 10 -13.00 8.02 -4.33
N PHE A 11 -13.10 6.68 -4.19
CA PHE A 11 -12.05 5.86 -3.59
C PHE A 11 -10.83 5.68 -4.49
N ASP A 12 -11.03 5.67 -5.81
CA ASP A 12 -9.91 5.68 -6.75
C ASP A 12 -9.12 6.98 -6.60
N SER A 13 -9.83 8.11 -6.53
CA SER A 13 -9.21 9.44 -6.33
C SER A 13 -8.51 9.60 -4.99
N LEU A 14 -9.09 9.06 -3.90
CA LEU A 14 -8.41 9.01 -2.60
C LEU A 14 -7.10 8.24 -2.69
N ARG A 15 -7.09 7.12 -3.39
CA ARG A 15 -5.85 6.35 -3.63
C ARG A 15 -4.83 7.19 -4.40
N GLY A 16 -5.27 7.98 -5.39
CA GLY A 16 -4.42 8.90 -6.13
C GLY A 16 -3.80 9.97 -5.26
N LEU A 17 -4.60 10.65 -4.44
CA LEU A 17 -4.14 11.67 -3.50
C LEU A 17 -3.18 11.09 -2.45
N ALA A 18 -3.46 9.89 -1.96
CA ALA A 18 -2.57 9.18 -1.05
C ALA A 18 -1.20 8.89 -1.70
N ALA A 19 -1.17 8.45 -2.98
CA ALA A 19 0.08 8.23 -3.70
C ALA A 19 0.88 9.53 -3.89
N VAL A 20 0.22 10.64 -4.21
CA VAL A 20 0.86 11.97 -4.29
C VAL A 20 1.42 12.38 -2.94
N SER A 21 0.67 12.20 -1.85
CA SER A 21 1.14 12.51 -0.48
C SER A 21 2.41 11.73 -0.13
N VAL A 22 2.50 10.44 -0.51
CA VAL A 22 3.71 9.63 -0.33
C VAL A 22 4.87 10.17 -1.15
N LEU A 23 4.67 10.45 -2.45
CA LEU A 23 5.70 11.03 -3.30
C LEU A 23 6.25 12.34 -2.71
N VAL A 24 5.36 13.29 -2.34
CA VAL A 24 5.77 14.58 -1.78
C VAL A 24 6.52 14.40 -0.46
N SER A 25 6.10 13.46 0.39
CA SER A 25 6.81 13.16 1.65
C SER A 25 8.26 12.69 1.39
N HIS A 26 8.47 11.86 0.38
CA HIS A 26 9.81 11.40 0.00
C HIS A 26 10.68 12.53 -0.59
N LEU A 27 10.10 13.44 -1.38
CA LEU A 27 10.83 14.63 -1.85
C LEU A 27 11.30 15.51 -0.69
N PHE A 28 10.49 15.66 0.37
CA PHE A 28 10.90 16.41 1.55
C PHE A 28 11.97 15.68 2.37
N LEU A 29 11.93 14.35 2.45
CA LEU A 29 12.97 13.58 3.12
C LEU A 29 14.33 13.68 2.43
N VAL A 30 14.38 13.87 1.12
CA VAL A 30 15.64 14.14 0.38
C VAL A 30 16.32 15.42 0.86
N MET A 31 15.54 16.43 1.29
CA MET A 31 16.09 17.70 1.76
C MET A 31 16.59 17.67 3.21
N GLN A 32 16.35 16.59 3.92
CA GLN A 32 16.79 16.41 5.30
C GLN A 32 18.33 16.32 5.36
N GLY A 33 18.96 17.10 6.24
CA GLY A 33 20.41 17.00 6.47
C GLY A 33 21.28 17.48 5.31
N GLN A 34 20.74 18.30 4.40
CA GLN A 34 21.52 18.92 3.33
C GLN A 34 22.55 19.90 3.88
N ALA A 35 23.79 19.84 3.34
CA ALA A 35 24.85 20.79 3.69
C ALA A 35 24.55 22.23 3.22
N ASN A 36 23.73 22.39 2.19
CA ASN A 36 23.31 23.71 1.70
C ASN A 36 22.32 24.35 2.67
N ALA A 37 22.69 25.51 3.24
CA ALA A 37 21.91 26.22 4.24
C ALA A 37 20.48 26.62 3.78
N ALA A 38 20.27 26.85 2.47
CA ALA A 38 18.94 27.15 1.94
C ALA A 38 18.02 25.95 2.01
N TYR A 39 18.52 24.76 1.67
CA TYR A 39 17.75 23.50 1.75
C TYR A 39 17.55 23.05 3.19
N ALA A 40 18.54 23.23 4.07
CA ALA A 40 18.40 22.99 5.50
C ALA A 40 17.29 23.84 6.10
N ARG A 41 17.26 25.16 5.81
CA ARG A 41 16.17 26.05 6.26
C ARG A 41 14.82 25.66 5.69
N PHE A 42 14.76 25.25 4.42
CA PHE A 42 13.51 24.79 3.82
C PHE A 42 13.00 23.50 4.50
N PHE A 43 13.90 22.57 4.80
CA PHE A 43 13.57 21.37 5.54
C PHE A 43 13.07 21.68 6.97
N ASP A 44 13.71 22.59 7.69
CA ASP A 44 13.26 23.06 9.00
C ASP A 44 11.89 23.72 8.91
N TRP A 45 11.63 24.50 7.87
CA TRP A 45 10.30 25.05 7.61
C TRP A 45 9.28 23.91 7.39
N THR A 46 9.60 22.88 6.60
CA THR A 46 8.69 21.73 6.40
C THR A 46 8.41 21.00 7.70
N ARG A 47 9.40 20.89 8.61
CA ARG A 47 9.22 20.33 9.96
C ARG A 47 8.26 21.18 10.81
N MET A 48 8.40 22.50 10.78
CA MET A 48 7.48 23.40 11.47
C MET A 48 6.08 23.34 10.84
N ALA A 49 6.00 23.38 9.52
CA ALA A 49 4.75 23.25 8.79
C ALA A 49 4.06 21.90 9.02
N ALA A 50 4.83 20.83 9.28
CA ALA A 50 4.27 19.55 9.66
C ALA A 50 3.58 19.56 11.04
N ALA A 51 3.80 20.59 11.88
CA ALA A 51 3.02 20.81 13.09
C ALA A 51 1.67 21.51 12.82
N THR A 52 1.40 21.92 11.59
CA THR A 52 0.17 22.60 11.16
C THR A 52 -0.73 21.67 10.35
N PRO A 53 -1.98 22.02 10.07
CA PRO A 53 -2.86 21.24 9.19
C PRO A 53 -2.32 21.03 7.77
N LEU A 54 -1.34 21.84 7.31
CA LEU A 54 -0.70 21.66 6.01
C LEU A 54 -0.03 20.29 5.84
N HIS A 55 0.33 19.63 6.93
CA HIS A 55 0.92 18.26 6.91
C HIS A 55 0.03 17.24 6.18
N VAL A 56 -1.26 17.51 6.03
CA VAL A 56 -2.18 16.64 5.26
C VAL A 56 -1.67 16.36 3.84
N PHE A 57 -0.94 17.29 3.22
CA PHE A 57 -0.45 17.14 1.84
C PHE A 57 0.76 16.21 1.68
N TRP A 58 1.50 15.92 2.76
CA TRP A 58 2.68 15.05 2.73
C TRP A 58 2.77 14.11 3.94
N GLN A 59 1.62 13.72 4.50
CA GLN A 59 1.57 12.70 5.55
C GLN A 59 1.64 11.29 4.91
N GLY A 60 2.83 10.94 4.43
CA GLY A 60 3.06 9.71 3.65
C GLY A 60 2.68 8.44 4.42
N HIS A 61 2.97 8.36 5.72
CA HIS A 61 2.65 7.19 6.53
C HIS A 61 1.12 7.02 6.72
N ALA A 62 0.39 8.10 7.00
CA ALA A 62 -1.08 8.05 7.07
C ALA A 62 -1.70 7.64 5.72
N ALA A 63 -1.11 8.09 4.60
CA ALA A 63 -1.54 7.68 3.27
C ALA A 63 -1.40 6.17 3.05
N VAL A 64 -0.33 5.53 3.57
CA VAL A 64 -0.16 4.06 3.55
C VAL A 64 -1.27 3.36 4.35
N VAL A 65 -1.62 3.88 5.53
CA VAL A 65 -2.71 3.31 6.33
C VAL A 65 -4.06 3.43 5.59
N VAL A 66 -4.31 4.55 4.89
CA VAL A 66 -5.48 4.70 4.01
C VAL A 66 -5.49 3.62 2.92
N PHE A 67 -4.34 3.32 2.29
CA PHE A 67 -4.27 2.23 1.30
C PHE A 67 -4.69 0.88 1.90
N TYR A 68 -4.26 0.54 3.11
CA TYR A 68 -4.61 -0.73 3.73
C TYR A 68 -6.10 -0.83 4.08
N VAL A 69 -6.69 0.20 4.69
CA VAL A 69 -8.13 0.23 4.98
C VAL A 69 -8.94 0.17 3.70
N LEU A 70 -8.54 0.94 2.67
CA LEU A 70 -9.20 0.93 1.36
C LEU A 70 -9.06 -0.43 0.65
N SER A 71 -7.90 -1.09 0.75
CA SER A 71 -7.69 -2.43 0.21
C SER A 71 -8.64 -3.44 0.86
N GLY A 72 -8.79 -3.41 2.18
CA GLY A 72 -9.78 -4.23 2.89
C GLY A 72 -11.21 -4.00 2.42
N PHE A 73 -11.59 -2.74 2.22
CA PHE A 73 -12.91 -2.37 1.71
C PHE A 73 -13.16 -2.94 0.31
N VAL A 74 -12.23 -2.72 -0.62
CA VAL A 74 -12.36 -3.16 -2.01
C VAL A 74 -12.34 -4.69 -2.13
N LEU A 75 -11.48 -5.36 -1.36
CA LEU A 75 -11.41 -6.82 -1.37
C LEU A 75 -12.69 -7.47 -0.82
N TYR A 76 -13.31 -6.87 0.21
CA TYR A 76 -14.59 -7.34 0.69
C TYR A 76 -15.67 -7.25 -0.39
N LEU A 77 -15.78 -6.11 -1.09
CA LEU A 77 -16.75 -5.95 -2.18
C LEU A 77 -16.49 -6.92 -3.33
N LEU A 78 -15.22 -7.17 -3.65
CA LEU A 78 -14.84 -8.14 -4.67
C LEU A 78 -15.35 -9.54 -4.33
N LEU A 79 -15.15 -10.00 -3.09
CA LEU A 79 -15.60 -11.33 -2.67
C LEU A 79 -17.11 -11.42 -2.44
N ALA A 80 -17.77 -10.33 -2.02
CA ALA A 80 -19.20 -10.28 -1.81
C ALA A 80 -20.00 -10.25 -3.12
N GLY A 81 -19.46 -9.61 -4.16
CA GLY A 81 -20.14 -9.41 -5.45
C GLY A 81 -19.90 -10.49 -6.49
N ALA A 82 -18.88 -11.33 -6.32
CA ALA A 82 -18.48 -12.29 -7.34
C ALA A 82 -18.70 -13.74 -6.89
N GLN A 83 -19.24 -14.58 -7.77
CA GLN A 83 -19.16 -16.04 -7.65
C GLN A 83 -17.76 -16.52 -8.15
N VAL A 84 -16.70 -15.94 -7.59
CA VAL A 84 -15.33 -16.30 -7.94
C VAL A 84 -14.82 -17.34 -6.94
N SER A 85 -14.27 -18.43 -7.44
CA SER A 85 -13.65 -19.43 -6.57
C SER A 85 -12.40 -18.87 -5.88
N MET A 86 -12.05 -19.42 -4.71
CA MET A 86 -10.84 -19.00 -3.99
C MET A 86 -9.56 -19.09 -4.84
N PRO A 87 -9.32 -20.18 -5.61
CA PRO A 87 -8.16 -20.25 -6.48
C PRO A 87 -8.13 -19.16 -7.56
N ALA A 88 -9.29 -18.84 -8.17
CA ALA A 88 -9.38 -17.78 -9.16
C ALA A 88 -9.18 -16.39 -8.56
N TYR A 89 -9.69 -16.15 -7.34
CA TYR A 89 -9.40 -14.94 -6.57
C TYR A 89 -7.89 -14.77 -6.34
N VAL A 90 -7.22 -15.83 -5.83
CA VAL A 90 -5.78 -15.81 -5.57
C VAL A 90 -4.99 -15.57 -6.86
N ALA A 91 -5.30 -16.30 -7.94
CA ALA A 91 -4.63 -16.12 -9.23
C ALA A 91 -4.76 -14.69 -9.75
N LYS A 92 -5.98 -14.13 -9.70
CA LYS A 92 -6.24 -12.74 -10.09
C LYS A 92 -5.43 -11.75 -9.25
N ARG A 93 -5.36 -11.97 -7.94
CA ARG A 93 -4.67 -11.06 -7.01
C ARG A 93 -3.16 -11.12 -7.18
N VAL A 94 -2.61 -12.35 -7.24
CA VAL A 94 -1.18 -12.55 -7.46
C VAL A 94 -0.71 -11.91 -8.76
N VAL A 95 -1.34 -12.22 -9.88
CA VAL A 95 -0.92 -11.67 -11.18
C VAL A 95 -1.02 -10.15 -11.20
N ARG A 96 -2.09 -9.58 -10.64
CA ARG A 96 -2.32 -8.13 -10.62
C ARG A 96 -1.25 -7.37 -9.84
N LEU A 97 -0.76 -7.92 -8.73
CA LEU A 97 0.26 -7.26 -7.89
C LEU A 97 1.67 -7.63 -8.31
N TYR A 98 1.91 -8.91 -8.65
CA TYR A 98 3.25 -9.41 -8.92
C TYR A 98 3.85 -8.89 -10.23
N VAL A 99 3.05 -8.77 -11.30
CA VAL A 99 3.58 -8.34 -12.61
C VAL A 99 4.15 -6.92 -12.57
N PRO A 100 3.44 -5.89 -12.07
CA PRO A 100 4.03 -4.57 -11.93
C PRO A 100 5.17 -4.51 -10.89
N TYR A 101 5.04 -5.26 -9.78
CA TYR A 101 6.11 -5.41 -8.81
C TYR A 101 7.39 -5.93 -9.45
N LEU A 102 7.31 -7.01 -10.24
CA LEU A 102 8.46 -7.58 -10.92
C LEU A 102 9.12 -6.58 -11.87
N ALA A 103 8.33 -5.79 -12.61
CA ALA A 103 8.85 -4.74 -13.46
C ALA A 103 9.61 -3.67 -12.67
N ALA A 104 9.08 -3.24 -11.52
CA ALA A 104 9.78 -2.28 -10.64
C ALA A 104 11.07 -2.87 -10.08
N ILE A 105 11.07 -4.13 -9.63
CA ILE A 105 12.27 -4.80 -9.13
C ILE A 105 13.34 -4.92 -10.22
N VAL A 106 12.98 -5.30 -11.44
CA VAL A 106 13.95 -5.37 -12.56
C VAL A 106 14.57 -4.01 -12.82
N LEU A 107 13.77 -2.94 -12.87
CA LEU A 107 14.30 -1.57 -13.03
C LEU A 107 15.15 -1.14 -11.83
N GLY A 108 14.74 -1.49 -10.61
CA GLY A 108 15.51 -1.24 -9.38
C GLY A 108 16.86 -1.96 -9.37
N ILE A 109 16.91 -3.21 -9.86
CA ILE A 109 18.16 -3.97 -10.01
C ILE A 109 19.08 -3.30 -11.04
N ILE A 110 18.53 -2.89 -12.18
CA ILE A 110 19.29 -2.19 -13.22
C ILE A 110 19.86 -0.88 -12.66
N GLY A 111 19.05 -0.07 -11.97
CA GLY A 111 19.47 1.17 -11.35
C GLY A 111 20.54 0.95 -10.28
N ALA A 112 20.31 0.02 -9.34
CA ALA A 112 21.27 -0.31 -8.30
C ALA A 112 22.61 -0.84 -8.85
N HIS A 113 22.58 -1.60 -9.95
CA HIS A 113 23.78 -2.10 -10.62
C HIS A 113 24.55 -0.97 -11.33
N ALA A 114 23.83 -0.03 -11.93
CA ALA A 114 24.44 1.08 -12.67
C ALA A 114 25.19 2.08 -11.76
N VAL A 115 24.76 2.23 -10.49
CA VAL A 115 25.32 3.22 -9.54
C VAL A 115 26.02 2.56 -8.35
N ILE A 116 26.40 1.29 -8.46
CA ILE A 116 27.03 0.55 -7.36
C ILE A 116 28.33 1.24 -6.89
N GLY A 117 28.39 1.54 -5.59
CA GLY A 117 29.53 2.23 -4.99
C GLY A 117 29.45 3.76 -5.04
N ASP A 118 28.51 4.33 -5.78
CA ASP A 118 28.30 5.77 -5.80
C ASP A 118 27.57 6.23 -4.52
N THR A 119 28.09 7.31 -3.94
CA THR A 119 27.47 7.99 -2.80
C THR A 119 27.03 9.38 -3.23
N LEU A 120 25.80 9.73 -2.94
CA LEU A 120 25.26 11.07 -3.19
C LEU A 120 25.86 12.05 -2.17
N ILE A 121 26.92 12.74 -2.58
CA ILE A 121 27.66 13.67 -1.71
C ILE A 121 26.74 14.84 -1.32
N GLY A 122 26.73 15.16 -0.04
CA GLY A 122 25.90 16.23 0.52
C GLY A 122 24.47 15.80 0.86
N PHE A 123 24.11 14.55 0.62
CA PHE A 123 22.81 13.99 1.00
C PHE A 123 22.89 13.17 2.29
N ASN A 124 21.75 13.03 2.97
CA ASN A 124 21.65 12.32 4.24
C ASN A 124 21.75 10.80 4.09
N GLY A 125 21.91 10.10 5.23
CA GLY A 125 21.98 8.65 5.26
C GLY A 125 20.66 7.95 4.85
N TRP A 126 19.51 8.66 4.88
CA TRP A 126 18.25 8.07 4.46
C TRP A 126 18.25 7.78 2.96
N ILE A 127 18.70 8.73 2.12
CA ILE A 127 18.74 8.52 0.67
C ILE A 127 19.91 7.63 0.26
N ASN A 128 21.06 7.79 0.94
CA ASN A 128 22.29 7.06 0.62
C ASN A 128 22.26 5.56 1.00
N LYS A 129 21.25 5.10 1.76
CA LYS A 129 21.09 3.67 2.02
C LYS A 129 20.46 2.91 0.85
N PHE A 130 19.75 3.61 -0.06
CA PHE A 130 19.11 2.99 -1.22
C PHE A 130 20.14 2.81 -2.34
N TRP A 131 20.05 1.68 -3.05
CA TRP A 131 20.97 1.28 -4.11
C TRP A 131 22.47 1.19 -3.68
N SER A 132 22.76 1.24 -2.39
CA SER A 132 24.11 1.14 -1.84
C SER A 132 24.62 -0.29 -1.68
N TRP A 133 23.76 -1.28 -1.86
CA TRP A 133 24.08 -2.70 -1.64
C TRP A 133 24.50 -3.40 -2.93
N PRO A 134 25.48 -4.30 -2.88
CA PRO A 134 25.86 -5.08 -4.06
C PRO A 134 24.68 -5.89 -4.59
N VAL A 135 24.52 -5.93 -5.90
CA VAL A 135 23.55 -6.80 -6.57
C VAL A 135 24.05 -8.24 -6.52
N THR A 136 23.33 -9.12 -5.86
CA THR A 136 23.70 -10.55 -5.68
C THR A 136 22.55 -11.47 -6.04
N TRP A 137 22.86 -12.66 -6.54
CA TRP A 137 21.86 -13.66 -6.89
C TRP A 137 20.94 -14.06 -5.73
N PRO A 138 21.44 -14.24 -4.48
CA PRO A 138 20.57 -14.50 -3.34
C PRO A 138 19.59 -13.35 -3.07
N ALA A 139 20.03 -12.08 -3.21
CA ALA A 139 19.15 -10.94 -3.04
C ALA A 139 18.08 -10.85 -4.15
N ILE A 140 18.44 -11.11 -5.40
CA ILE A 140 17.50 -11.19 -6.52
C ILE A 140 16.47 -12.30 -6.24
N GLY A 141 16.92 -13.50 -5.91
CA GLY A 141 16.05 -14.63 -5.60
C GLY A 141 15.09 -14.34 -4.44
N ALA A 142 15.57 -13.67 -3.39
CA ALA A 142 14.74 -13.26 -2.26
C ALA A 142 13.62 -12.30 -2.67
N HIS A 143 13.91 -11.33 -3.57
CA HIS A 143 12.87 -10.42 -4.09
C HIS A 143 11.91 -11.12 -5.06
N LEU A 144 12.38 -12.08 -5.86
CA LEU A 144 11.49 -12.88 -6.70
C LEU A 144 10.50 -13.70 -5.86
N TRP A 145 10.89 -14.13 -4.65
CA TRP A 145 10.00 -14.71 -3.65
C TRP A 145 9.26 -13.62 -2.86
N PHE A 146 8.33 -12.96 -3.52
CA PHE A 146 7.58 -11.78 -3.04
C PHE A 146 6.96 -11.93 -1.63
N LEU A 147 6.66 -13.14 -1.19
CA LEU A 147 6.09 -13.44 0.14
C LEU A 147 7.17 -13.61 1.23
N GLY A 148 8.42 -13.69 0.82
CA GLY A 148 9.55 -13.98 1.69
C GLY A 148 10.01 -12.80 2.54
N GLN A 149 11.25 -12.92 2.98
CA GLN A 149 11.95 -11.94 3.78
C GLN A 149 13.13 -11.40 2.96
N PHE A 150 13.16 -10.09 2.75
CA PHE A 150 14.22 -9.42 2.00
C PHE A 150 14.30 -7.94 2.41
N ASN A 151 15.43 -7.30 2.09
CA ASN A 151 15.60 -5.88 2.31
C ASN A 151 14.96 -5.07 1.17
N ALA A 152 13.78 -4.48 1.41
CA ALA A 152 13.08 -3.66 0.42
C ALA A 152 13.89 -2.43 -0.02
N ASP A 153 14.73 -1.87 0.86
CA ASP A 153 15.55 -0.68 0.58
C ASP A 153 16.57 -0.94 -0.54
N ARG A 154 16.85 -2.22 -0.86
CA ARG A 154 17.88 -2.61 -1.81
C ARG A 154 17.55 -2.18 -3.25
N TYR A 155 16.31 -2.34 -3.69
CA TYR A 155 15.91 -2.11 -5.08
C TYR A 155 14.78 -1.09 -5.23
N ASP A 156 13.78 -1.12 -4.35
CA ASP A 156 12.68 -0.16 -4.30
C ASP A 156 12.14 -0.06 -2.89
N PHE A 157 12.34 1.05 -2.25
CA PHE A 157 12.04 1.24 -0.83
C PHE A 157 10.55 1.35 -0.50
N THR A 158 9.65 1.37 -1.47
CA THR A 158 8.20 1.39 -1.21
C THR A 158 7.55 0.02 -1.23
N ILE A 159 8.23 -0.99 -1.75
CA ILE A 159 7.65 -2.33 -1.94
C ILE A 159 7.31 -3.08 -0.64
N TRP A 160 7.86 -2.65 0.50
CA TRP A 160 7.53 -3.24 1.80
C TRP A 160 6.01 -3.28 2.05
N THR A 161 5.27 -2.24 1.61
CA THR A 161 3.82 -2.18 1.76
C THR A 161 3.10 -3.19 0.89
N LEU A 162 3.59 -3.41 -0.35
CA LEU A 162 3.03 -4.40 -1.27
C LEU A 162 3.25 -5.83 -0.77
N VAL A 163 4.37 -6.09 -0.08
CA VAL A 163 4.62 -7.38 0.56
C VAL A 163 3.53 -7.68 1.59
N HIS A 164 3.22 -6.72 2.47
CA HIS A 164 2.14 -6.86 3.44
C HIS A 164 0.78 -6.98 2.75
N GLU A 165 0.52 -6.16 1.73
CA GLU A 165 -0.72 -6.23 0.95
C GLU A 165 -0.92 -7.60 0.32
N MET A 166 0.13 -8.18 -0.28
CA MET A 166 0.05 -9.52 -0.88
C MET A 166 -0.21 -10.59 0.18
N ARG A 167 0.58 -10.62 1.25
CA ARG A 167 0.42 -11.59 2.35
C ARG A 167 -0.99 -11.56 2.93
N ILE A 168 -1.50 -10.36 3.22
CA ILE A 168 -2.85 -10.16 3.77
C ILE A 168 -3.90 -10.54 2.73
N SER A 169 -3.70 -10.21 1.44
CA SER A 169 -4.64 -10.59 0.38
C SER A 169 -4.84 -12.10 0.27
N LEU A 170 -3.80 -12.91 0.52
CA LEU A 170 -3.89 -14.37 0.48
C LEU A 170 -4.73 -14.95 1.65
N VAL A 171 -4.66 -14.31 2.82
CA VAL A 171 -5.46 -14.72 4.00
C VAL A 171 -6.79 -13.98 4.10
N PHE A 172 -7.03 -12.98 3.25
CA PHE A 172 -8.22 -12.13 3.28
C PHE A 172 -9.56 -12.89 3.19
N PRO A 173 -9.68 -14.04 2.49
CA PRO A 173 -10.90 -14.82 2.53
C PRO A 173 -11.35 -15.23 3.95
N LEU A 174 -10.42 -15.41 4.88
CA LEU A 174 -10.76 -15.68 6.29
C LEU A 174 -11.34 -14.41 6.95
N ILE A 175 -10.73 -13.25 6.70
CA ILE A 175 -11.26 -11.95 7.17
C ILE A 175 -12.68 -11.74 6.63
N PHE A 176 -12.88 -11.99 5.33
CA PHE A 176 -14.19 -11.89 4.68
C PHE A 176 -15.23 -12.77 5.35
N LEU A 177 -14.92 -14.04 5.64
CA LEU A 177 -15.83 -14.96 6.30
C LEU A 177 -16.18 -14.51 7.72
N MET A 178 -15.19 -14.03 8.48
CA MET A 178 -15.40 -13.51 9.82
C MET A 178 -16.31 -12.28 9.81
N VAL A 179 -16.04 -11.30 8.95
CA VAL A 179 -16.86 -10.08 8.84
C VAL A 179 -18.27 -10.38 8.36
N ARG A 180 -18.45 -11.38 7.49
CA ARG A 180 -19.77 -11.79 6.98
C ARG A 180 -20.62 -12.54 8.02
N ARG A 181 -19.99 -13.32 8.92
CA ARG A 181 -20.71 -14.24 9.83
C ARG A 181 -20.82 -13.74 11.26
N LEU A 182 -19.88 -12.89 11.70
CA LEU A 182 -19.81 -12.43 13.07
C LEU A 182 -20.40 -11.00 13.20
N ARG A 183 -20.72 -10.61 14.44
CA ARG A 183 -21.02 -9.21 14.76
C ARG A 183 -19.77 -8.37 14.49
N TRP A 184 -19.93 -7.13 14.07
CA TRP A 184 -18.83 -6.26 13.65
C TRP A 184 -17.66 -6.20 14.67
N TRP A 185 -17.96 -6.09 15.98
CA TRP A 185 -16.92 -6.07 17.01
C TRP A 185 -16.23 -7.43 17.18
N ALA A 186 -16.99 -8.54 17.12
CA ALA A 186 -16.42 -9.89 17.22
C ALA A 186 -15.53 -10.23 16.01
N ALA A 187 -15.80 -9.65 14.85
CA ALA A 187 -14.97 -9.79 13.67
C ALA A 187 -13.67 -8.99 13.77
N LEU A 188 -13.65 -7.84 14.46
CA LEU A 188 -12.47 -6.98 14.61
C LEU A 188 -11.59 -7.35 15.80
N MET A 189 -12.16 -7.85 16.89
CA MET A 189 -11.45 -8.12 18.14
C MET A 189 -10.20 -9.01 17.99
N PRO A 190 -10.20 -10.12 17.25
CA PRO A 190 -9.01 -10.95 17.08
C PRO A 190 -7.84 -10.19 16.45
N PHE A 191 -8.12 -9.32 15.48
CA PHE A 191 -7.10 -8.52 14.82
C PHE A 191 -6.61 -7.36 15.69
N LEU A 192 -7.50 -6.78 16.51
CA LEU A 192 -7.10 -5.79 17.51
C LEU A 192 -6.19 -6.42 18.56
N VAL A 193 -6.58 -7.56 19.13
CA VAL A 193 -5.75 -8.28 20.09
C VAL A 193 -4.41 -8.66 19.47
N ALA A 194 -4.39 -9.20 18.26
CA ALA A 194 -3.15 -9.52 17.56
C ALA A 194 -2.28 -8.28 17.34
N SER A 195 -2.85 -7.15 16.91
CA SER A 195 -2.14 -5.88 16.74
C SER A 195 -1.52 -5.39 18.06
N VAL A 196 -2.29 -5.38 19.16
CA VAL A 196 -1.82 -4.98 20.50
C VAL A 196 -0.71 -5.92 20.97
N THR A 197 -0.86 -7.24 20.78
CA THR A 197 0.17 -8.23 21.11
C THR A 197 1.46 -7.97 20.33
N MET A 198 1.37 -7.69 19.04
CA MET A 198 2.56 -7.36 18.23
C MET A 198 3.27 -6.11 18.74
N VAL A 199 2.52 -5.07 19.12
CA VAL A 199 3.07 -3.86 19.73
C VAL A 199 3.79 -4.20 21.05
N ALA A 200 3.14 -4.98 21.92
CA ALA A 200 3.69 -5.34 23.23
C ALA A 200 4.96 -6.19 23.11
N LEU A 201 4.99 -7.14 22.17
CA LEU A 201 6.14 -8.02 21.96
C LEU A 201 7.35 -7.30 21.35
N ARG A 202 7.13 -6.20 20.61
CA ARG A 202 8.18 -5.55 19.85
C ARG A 202 8.86 -4.36 20.53
N GLN A 203 8.26 -3.78 21.54
CA GLN A 203 8.77 -2.59 22.23
C GLN A 203 10.26 -2.62 22.61
N PRO A 204 10.85 -3.74 23.10
CA PRO A 204 12.26 -3.77 23.48
C PRO A 204 13.25 -3.85 22.31
N ALA A 205 12.88 -4.51 21.22
CA ALA A 205 13.79 -4.84 20.11
C ALA A 205 13.88 -3.75 19.02
N GLU A 206 12.88 -2.87 18.90
CA GLU A 206 12.80 -1.88 17.83
C GLU A 206 13.64 -0.64 18.02
N ARG A 207 14.05 -0.33 19.24
CA ARG A 207 14.92 0.85 19.49
C ARG A 207 16.23 0.79 18.70
N GLU A 208 16.72 -0.41 18.41
CA GLU A 208 17.97 -0.64 17.69
C GLU A 208 17.77 -0.92 16.20
N ALA A 209 16.68 -1.62 15.84
CA ALA A 209 16.41 -2.03 14.46
C ALA A 209 15.77 -0.95 13.58
N MET A 210 15.07 0.03 14.16
CA MET A 210 14.42 1.13 13.40
C MET A 210 15.40 2.07 12.72
N HIS A 211 16.64 2.15 13.20
CA HIS A 211 17.68 2.97 12.57
C HIS A 211 18.39 2.29 11.39
N ILE A 212 18.30 0.97 11.25
CA ILE A 212 19.15 0.19 10.36
C ILE A 212 18.38 -0.51 9.23
N ALA A 213 17.13 -0.89 9.45
CA ALA A 213 16.38 -1.67 8.47
C ALA A 213 15.00 -1.04 8.21
N GLY A 214 14.73 -0.74 6.95
CA GLY A 214 13.40 -0.33 6.52
C GLY A 214 12.31 -1.32 6.99
N PHE A 215 11.07 -0.90 7.03
CA PHE A 215 9.86 -1.60 7.52
C PHE A 215 9.61 -3.01 6.96
N ALA A 216 10.48 -3.47 6.08
CA ALA A 216 10.39 -4.79 5.46
C ALA A 216 11.35 -5.75 6.13
N ALA A 217 10.80 -6.74 6.67
CA ALA A 217 11.20 -8.11 6.46
C ALA A 217 12.67 -8.47 6.71
N HIS A 218 13.31 -8.01 7.78
CA HIS A 218 14.60 -8.53 8.18
C HIS A 218 14.41 -9.60 9.27
N GLY A 219 14.80 -10.81 8.94
CA GLY A 219 15.12 -11.88 9.88
C GLY A 219 13.95 -12.49 10.68
N GLY A 220 13.62 -13.74 10.40
CA GLY A 220 12.75 -14.57 11.23
C GLY A 220 11.28 -14.13 11.29
N LEU A 221 10.63 -14.42 12.41
CA LEU A 221 9.22 -14.10 12.64
C LEU A 221 8.94 -12.58 12.65
N THR A 222 9.95 -11.75 12.93
CA THR A 222 9.80 -10.29 12.97
C THR A 222 9.35 -9.70 11.65
N ALA A 223 9.68 -10.34 10.51
CA ALA A 223 9.22 -9.95 9.18
C ALA A 223 7.69 -10.00 8.99
N TYR A 224 7.00 -10.72 9.85
CA TYR A 224 5.55 -10.89 9.77
C TYR A 224 4.78 -10.03 10.77
N VAL A 225 5.46 -9.40 11.72
CA VAL A 225 4.84 -8.59 12.79
C VAL A 225 3.99 -7.47 12.21
N TYR A 226 4.51 -6.70 11.26
CA TYR A 226 3.74 -5.66 10.57
C TYR A 226 2.60 -6.24 9.72
N THR A 227 2.81 -7.42 9.10
CA THR A 227 1.72 -8.10 8.38
C THR A 227 0.55 -8.40 9.32
N VAL A 228 0.84 -8.93 10.51
CA VAL A 228 -0.17 -9.24 11.54
C VAL A 228 -0.84 -7.96 12.05
N HIS A 229 -0.06 -6.91 12.29
CA HIS A 229 -0.58 -5.60 12.71
C HIS A 229 -1.56 -5.03 11.67
N TYR A 230 -1.20 -5.01 10.38
CA TYR A 230 -2.03 -4.45 9.32
C TYR A 230 -3.25 -5.32 8.94
N LEU A 231 -3.36 -6.56 9.44
CA LEU A 231 -4.62 -7.32 9.35
C LEU A 231 -5.79 -6.52 9.94
N LEU A 232 -5.56 -5.74 11.01
CA LEU A 232 -6.57 -4.87 11.61
C LEU A 232 -7.09 -3.82 10.63
N ALA A 233 -6.18 -3.15 9.89
CA ALA A 233 -6.57 -2.13 8.89
C ALA A 233 -7.45 -2.74 7.78
N PHE A 234 -7.06 -3.92 7.28
CA PHE A 234 -7.86 -4.64 6.28
C PHE A 234 -9.21 -5.12 6.82
N ALA A 235 -9.25 -5.63 8.06
CA ALA A 235 -10.49 -6.06 8.70
C ALA A 235 -11.42 -4.88 8.96
N LEU A 236 -10.88 -3.72 9.36
CA LEU A 236 -11.64 -2.47 9.50
C LEU A 236 -12.26 -2.05 8.16
N GLY A 237 -11.47 -2.03 7.08
CA GLY A 237 -11.95 -1.74 5.74
C GLY A 237 -13.04 -2.72 5.28
N ALA A 238 -12.85 -4.01 5.52
CA ALA A 238 -13.86 -5.04 5.23
C ALA A 238 -15.16 -4.81 6.01
N SER A 239 -15.08 -4.46 7.29
CA SER A 239 -16.23 -4.15 8.14
C SER A 239 -16.98 -2.90 7.67
N LEU A 240 -16.25 -1.84 7.25
CA LEU A 240 -16.86 -0.67 6.62
C LEU A 240 -17.62 -1.04 5.34
N ALA A 241 -17.03 -1.88 4.50
CA ALA A 241 -17.67 -2.34 3.26
C ALA A 241 -18.93 -3.17 3.52
N ALA A 242 -18.91 -4.05 4.53
CA ALA A 242 -20.05 -4.86 4.94
C ALA A 242 -21.24 -4.01 5.42
N HIS A 243 -20.95 -2.89 6.08
CA HIS A 243 -21.97 -2.03 6.68
C HIS A 243 -22.14 -0.69 5.93
N ARG A 244 -21.56 -0.54 4.74
CA ARG A 244 -21.46 0.72 3.99
C ARG A 244 -22.80 1.45 3.81
N GLU A 245 -23.88 0.73 3.47
CA GLU A 245 -25.18 1.35 3.21
C GLU A 245 -25.74 2.01 4.47
N ARG A 246 -25.62 1.31 5.61
CA ARG A 246 -26.07 1.85 6.90
C ARG A 246 -25.19 3.03 7.35
N LEU A 247 -23.86 2.92 7.18
CA LEU A 247 -22.92 3.95 7.58
C LEU A 247 -23.09 5.21 6.72
N PHE A 248 -23.26 5.07 5.41
CA PHE A 248 -23.45 6.21 4.51
C PHE A 248 -24.82 6.88 4.75
N ALA A 249 -25.88 6.12 4.96
CA ALA A 249 -27.18 6.65 5.32
C ALA A 249 -27.15 7.35 6.70
N ALA A 250 -26.50 6.74 7.69
CA ALA A 250 -26.34 7.36 9.00
C ALA A 250 -25.57 8.68 8.91
N TYR A 251 -24.46 8.72 8.15
CA TYR A 251 -23.69 9.95 7.92
C TYR A 251 -24.53 11.04 7.22
N ALA A 252 -25.26 10.67 6.18
CA ALA A 252 -26.11 11.61 5.42
C ALA A 252 -27.21 12.24 6.28
N ASN A 253 -27.72 11.51 7.30
CA ASN A 253 -28.74 11.98 8.24
C ASN A 253 -28.16 12.82 9.39
N LEU A 254 -26.83 12.95 9.52
CA LEU A 254 -26.23 13.78 10.57
C LEU A 254 -26.47 15.28 10.30
N PRO A 255 -26.69 16.09 11.36
CA PRO A 255 -26.69 17.53 11.24
C PRO A 255 -25.39 18.05 10.62
N GLY A 256 -25.45 19.13 9.85
CA GLY A 256 -24.28 19.72 9.20
C GLY A 256 -23.13 20.02 10.17
N ARG A 257 -23.45 20.51 11.37
CA ARG A 257 -22.43 20.74 12.42
C ARG A 257 -21.68 19.48 12.81
N THR A 258 -22.39 18.37 12.97
CA THR A 258 -21.79 17.06 13.32
C THR A 258 -20.90 16.55 12.18
N ARG A 259 -21.31 16.71 10.91
CA ARG A 259 -20.49 16.34 9.74
C ARG A 259 -19.21 17.17 9.69
N VAL A 260 -19.28 18.49 9.97
CA VAL A 260 -18.09 19.34 10.06
C VAL A 260 -17.17 18.88 11.20
N LEU A 261 -17.70 18.58 12.39
CA LEU A 261 -16.92 18.06 13.51
C LEU A 261 -16.24 16.73 13.18
N LEU A 262 -16.93 15.83 12.50
CA LEU A 262 -16.33 14.58 12.00
C LEU A 262 -15.21 14.85 10.97
N GLY A 263 -15.39 15.82 10.09
CA GLY A 263 -14.35 16.24 9.15
C GLY A 263 -13.11 16.80 9.87
N VAL A 264 -13.32 17.67 10.86
CA VAL A 264 -12.23 18.20 11.71
C VAL A 264 -11.54 17.09 12.48
N LEU A 265 -12.30 16.17 13.09
CA LEU A 265 -11.74 14.99 13.79
C LEU A 265 -10.91 14.14 12.83
N THR A 266 -11.43 13.87 11.63
CA THR A 266 -10.71 13.09 10.59
C THR A 266 -9.38 13.76 10.25
N ALA A 267 -9.39 15.06 9.96
CA ALA A 267 -8.18 15.82 9.65
C ALA A 267 -7.20 15.84 10.83
N THR A 268 -7.70 16.03 12.05
CA THR A 268 -6.88 16.02 13.27
C THR A 268 -6.21 14.66 13.49
N LEU A 269 -6.97 13.56 13.41
CA LEU A 269 -6.40 12.22 13.55
C LEU A 269 -5.42 11.89 12.42
N TYR A 270 -5.72 12.30 11.19
CA TYR A 270 -4.85 12.07 10.04
C TYR A 270 -3.51 12.79 10.17
N VAL A 271 -3.54 14.06 10.59
CA VAL A 271 -2.34 14.91 10.69
C VAL A 271 -1.57 14.65 11.98
N TYR A 272 -2.26 14.50 13.10
CA TYR A 272 -1.64 14.51 14.44
C TYR A 272 -1.74 13.17 15.18
N GLY A 273 -2.56 12.23 14.69
CA GLY A 273 -2.82 10.98 15.40
C GLY A 273 -1.56 10.18 15.72
N GLY A 274 -0.62 10.09 14.78
CA GLY A 274 0.67 9.46 15.02
C GLY A 274 1.50 10.18 16.11
N ARG A 275 1.51 11.52 16.07
CA ARG A 275 2.27 12.32 17.06
C ARG A 275 1.71 12.21 18.47
N ALA A 276 0.39 12.12 18.62
CA ALA A 276 -0.24 11.98 19.93
C ALA A 276 0.23 10.72 20.65
N MET A 277 0.58 9.66 19.92
CA MET A 277 1.12 8.42 20.48
C MET A 277 2.56 8.56 21.01
N HIS A 278 3.37 9.49 20.51
CA HIS A 278 4.69 9.78 21.09
C HIS A 278 4.62 10.25 22.54
N VAL A 279 3.59 11.02 22.86
CA VAL A 279 3.39 11.56 24.23
C VAL A 279 3.11 10.42 25.24
N THR A 280 2.60 9.28 24.77
CA THR A 280 2.31 8.11 25.62
C THR A 280 3.56 7.27 25.94
N GLY A 281 4.73 7.64 25.41
CA GLY A 281 5.98 6.88 25.61
C GLY A 281 6.07 5.61 24.74
N LEU A 282 5.08 5.35 23.91
CA LEU A 282 5.11 4.26 22.93
C LEU A 282 6.03 4.66 21.78
N THR A 283 7.20 4.07 21.71
CA THR A 283 8.28 4.49 20.79
C THR A 283 8.25 3.78 19.44
N THR A 284 7.33 2.84 19.21
CA THR A 284 7.20 2.11 17.95
C THR A 284 6.20 2.78 17.02
N MET A 285 6.33 2.58 15.71
CA MET A 285 5.40 3.16 14.73
C MET A 285 4.01 2.50 14.74
N MET A 286 3.89 1.24 15.19
CA MET A 286 2.61 0.52 15.17
C MET A 286 1.48 1.19 15.96
N PRO A 287 1.69 1.69 17.21
CA PRO A 287 0.63 2.40 17.93
C PRO A 287 0.16 3.65 17.20
N TYR A 288 1.01 4.28 16.39
CA TYR A 288 0.66 5.46 15.59
C TYR A 288 -0.38 5.15 14.53
N ASP A 289 -0.45 3.90 14.10
CA ASP A 289 -1.39 3.46 13.07
C ASP A 289 -2.83 3.40 13.58
N TRP A 290 -3.08 3.17 14.88
CA TRP A 290 -4.45 3.05 15.38
C TRP A 290 -5.29 4.33 15.18
N PRO A 291 -4.82 5.53 15.59
CA PRO A 291 -5.54 6.76 15.26
C PRO A 291 -5.65 7.00 13.75
N LEU A 292 -4.62 6.62 12.98
CA LEU A 292 -4.62 6.76 11.52
C LEU A 292 -5.62 5.79 10.86
N MET A 293 -5.81 4.58 11.40
CA MET A 293 -6.84 3.64 10.94
C MET A 293 -8.25 4.20 11.17
N ILE A 294 -8.48 4.87 12.31
CA ILE A 294 -9.75 5.57 12.58
C ILE A 294 -9.93 6.72 11.60
N ALA A 295 -8.88 7.55 11.39
CA ALA A 295 -8.92 8.63 10.41
C ALA A 295 -9.24 8.10 8.99
N ALA A 296 -8.59 7.02 8.57
CA ALA A 296 -8.84 6.38 7.28
C ALA A 296 -10.28 5.89 7.16
N ALA A 297 -10.83 5.27 8.22
CA ALA A 297 -12.22 4.82 8.24
C ALA A 297 -13.21 5.99 8.07
N LEU A 298 -13.02 7.06 8.84
CA LEU A 298 -13.84 8.28 8.74
C LEU A 298 -13.68 8.96 7.37
N LEU A 299 -12.46 9.00 6.83
CA LEU A 299 -12.17 9.56 5.51
C LEU A 299 -12.91 8.80 4.39
N LEU A 300 -12.93 7.47 4.45
CA LEU A 300 -13.66 6.65 3.47
C LEU A 300 -15.17 6.94 3.54
N VAL A 301 -15.74 7.01 4.76
CA VAL A 301 -17.16 7.33 4.92
C VAL A 301 -17.47 8.73 4.38
N THR A 302 -16.68 9.74 4.75
CA THR A 302 -16.85 11.12 4.30
C THR A 302 -16.71 11.23 2.77
N ALA A 303 -15.70 10.59 2.18
CA ALA A 303 -15.47 10.60 0.73
C ALA A 303 -16.62 9.99 -0.07
N ALA A 304 -17.30 8.99 0.49
CA ALA A 304 -18.43 8.34 -0.16
C ALA A 304 -19.77 9.05 0.09
N ALA A 305 -19.98 9.60 1.30
CA ALA A 305 -21.28 10.07 1.75
C ALA A 305 -21.44 11.61 1.74
N GLU A 306 -20.34 12.40 1.80
CA GLU A 306 -20.42 13.86 1.74
C GLU A 306 -20.45 14.36 0.29
N PRO A 307 -21.56 14.97 -0.19
CA PRO A 307 -21.72 15.30 -1.61
C PRO A 307 -20.66 16.27 -2.15
N GLY A 308 -20.22 17.24 -1.33
CA GLY A 308 -19.19 18.22 -1.73
C GLY A 308 -17.83 17.56 -1.92
N VAL A 309 -17.41 16.72 -0.97
CA VAL A 309 -16.15 15.97 -1.01
C VAL A 309 -16.17 14.97 -2.17
N ARG A 310 -17.24 14.23 -2.31
CA ARG A 310 -17.41 13.26 -3.39
C ARG A 310 -17.29 13.93 -4.76
N ARG A 311 -17.97 15.07 -5.00
CA ARG A 311 -17.90 15.81 -6.26
C ARG A 311 -16.47 16.28 -6.57
N LEU A 312 -15.74 16.75 -5.54
CA LEU A 312 -14.34 17.14 -5.69
C LEU A 312 -13.45 15.94 -6.07
N LEU A 313 -13.61 14.82 -5.38
CA LEU A 313 -12.85 13.61 -5.65
C LEU A 313 -13.19 13.01 -7.03
N GLU A 314 -14.46 13.05 -7.46
CA GLU A 314 -14.89 12.54 -8.77
C GLU A 314 -14.64 13.54 -9.91
N SER A 315 -13.88 14.61 -9.67
CA SER A 315 -13.41 15.53 -10.72
C SER A 315 -12.40 14.87 -11.66
N GLY A 316 -12.21 15.44 -12.85
CA GLY A 316 -11.26 14.91 -13.85
C GLY A 316 -9.84 14.69 -13.30
N PRO A 317 -9.23 15.69 -12.62
CA PRO A 317 -7.92 15.51 -11.98
C PRO A 317 -7.91 14.41 -10.92
N GLY A 318 -8.94 14.32 -10.07
CA GLY A 318 -9.04 13.26 -9.05
C GLY A 318 -9.08 11.88 -9.69
N LEU A 319 -9.92 11.69 -10.69
CA LEU A 319 -10.03 10.42 -11.42
C LEU A 319 -8.74 10.06 -12.18
N TYR A 320 -8.04 11.06 -12.71
CA TYR A 320 -6.72 10.84 -13.34
C TYR A 320 -5.71 10.31 -12.32
N LEU A 321 -5.57 10.98 -11.17
CA LEU A 321 -4.69 10.53 -10.09
C LEU A 321 -5.05 9.13 -9.61
N GLY A 322 -6.34 8.85 -9.45
CA GLY A 322 -6.83 7.53 -9.07
C GLY A 322 -6.43 6.42 -10.05
N ARG A 323 -6.46 6.74 -11.35
CA ARG A 323 -6.10 5.81 -12.43
C ARG A 323 -4.63 5.42 -12.37
N ILE A 324 -3.71 6.36 -12.19
CA ILE A 324 -2.26 6.11 -12.18
C ILE A 324 -1.70 5.79 -10.79
N SER A 325 -2.53 5.79 -9.75
CA SER A 325 -2.12 5.76 -8.33
C SER A 325 -1.18 4.60 -7.98
N TYR A 326 -1.44 3.41 -8.49
CA TYR A 326 -0.61 2.24 -8.23
C TYR A 326 0.76 2.35 -8.89
N SER A 327 0.79 2.75 -10.16
CA SER A 327 2.03 3.01 -10.88
C SER A 327 2.80 4.17 -10.25
N LEU A 328 2.14 5.25 -9.82
CA LEU A 328 2.78 6.38 -9.14
C LEU A 328 3.43 5.93 -7.83
N TYR A 329 2.72 5.15 -7.02
CA TYR A 329 3.26 4.63 -5.78
C TYR A 329 4.49 3.73 -6.01
N LEU A 330 4.47 2.90 -7.03
CA LEU A 330 5.50 1.89 -7.28
C LEU A 330 6.73 2.43 -8.01
N PHE A 331 6.56 3.37 -8.94
CA PHE A 331 7.69 3.78 -9.80
C PHE A 331 8.35 5.10 -9.37
N HIS A 332 7.72 5.93 -8.51
CA HIS A 332 8.35 7.19 -8.09
C HIS A 332 9.69 7.02 -7.35
N PRO A 333 9.92 5.95 -6.53
CA PRO A 333 11.22 5.76 -5.90
C PRO A 333 12.35 5.55 -6.90
N LEU A 334 12.05 4.81 -7.97
CA LEU A 334 13.01 4.53 -9.04
C LEU A 334 13.36 5.81 -9.80
N VAL A 335 12.34 6.64 -10.11
CA VAL A 335 12.54 7.95 -10.73
C VAL A 335 13.37 8.86 -9.81
N LEU A 336 13.01 8.90 -8.52
CA LEU A 336 13.74 9.69 -7.52
C LEU A 336 15.22 9.31 -7.47
N LEU A 337 15.51 8.03 -7.26
CA LEU A 337 16.88 7.55 -7.15
C LEU A 337 17.67 7.74 -8.44
N ALA A 338 17.11 7.36 -9.58
CA ALA A 338 17.78 7.51 -10.88
C ALA A 338 18.13 8.98 -11.18
N MET A 339 17.17 9.89 -10.99
CA MET A 339 17.40 11.31 -11.26
C MET A 339 18.40 11.95 -10.27
N LEU A 340 18.40 11.54 -9.00
CA LEU A 340 19.38 12.00 -8.04
C LEU A 340 20.78 11.54 -8.42
N HIS A 341 21.00 10.26 -8.74
CA HIS A 341 22.33 9.77 -9.14
C HIS A 341 22.83 10.39 -10.44
N VAL A 342 21.95 10.72 -11.40
CA VAL A 342 22.37 11.30 -12.68
C VAL A 342 22.60 12.82 -12.58
N PHE A 343 21.76 13.54 -11.84
CA PHE A 343 21.71 15.00 -11.92
C PHE A 343 22.09 15.74 -10.64
N ALA A 344 22.26 15.06 -9.49
CA ALA A 344 22.70 15.72 -8.28
C ALA A 344 24.10 16.33 -8.44
N GLY A 345 24.26 17.57 -8.00
CA GLY A 345 25.50 18.35 -8.20
C GLY A 345 25.59 19.06 -9.56
N HIS A 346 24.84 18.63 -10.58
CA HIS A 346 24.81 19.27 -11.91
C HIS A 346 23.63 20.25 -12.06
N VAL A 347 22.54 20.01 -11.34
CA VAL A 347 21.33 20.82 -11.37
C VAL A 347 21.00 21.30 -9.95
N PRO A 348 20.61 22.57 -9.74
CA PRO A 348 20.16 23.01 -8.42
C PRO A 348 19.04 22.13 -7.88
N LEU A 349 19.16 21.71 -6.60
CA LEU A 349 18.29 20.68 -6.01
C LEU A 349 16.79 21.01 -6.14
N GLY A 350 16.41 22.30 -5.98
CA GLY A 350 15.00 22.68 -6.12
C GLY A 350 14.41 22.37 -7.50
N TRP A 351 15.17 22.67 -8.58
CA TRP A 351 14.77 22.31 -9.94
C TRP A 351 14.78 20.81 -10.18
N LEU A 352 15.76 20.12 -9.59
CA LEU A 352 15.84 18.66 -9.68
C LEU A 352 14.62 18.01 -9.01
N LEU A 353 14.24 18.44 -7.81
CA LEU A 353 13.04 17.92 -7.12
C LEU A 353 11.74 18.22 -7.89
N ALA A 354 11.64 19.43 -8.49
CA ALA A 354 10.51 19.75 -9.36
C ALA A 354 10.46 18.84 -10.60
N ALA A 355 11.61 18.60 -11.22
CA ALA A 355 11.74 17.68 -12.35
C ALA A 355 11.38 16.23 -11.95
N ILE A 356 11.84 15.76 -10.78
CA ILE A 356 11.51 14.44 -10.24
C ILE A 356 9.98 14.32 -10.03
N LEU A 357 9.34 15.35 -9.48
CA LEU A 357 7.89 15.39 -9.33
C LEU A 357 7.19 15.19 -10.68
N VAL A 358 7.54 16.00 -11.68
CA VAL A 358 6.94 15.92 -13.02
C VAL A 358 7.22 14.57 -13.68
N MET A 359 8.49 14.12 -13.67
CA MET A 359 8.88 12.85 -14.26
C MET A 359 8.23 11.65 -13.58
N SER A 360 7.96 11.72 -12.27
CA SER A 360 7.21 10.69 -11.56
C SER A 360 5.79 10.53 -12.12
N PHE A 361 5.11 11.63 -12.48
CA PHE A 361 3.80 11.55 -13.15
C PHE A 361 3.90 10.99 -14.57
N VAL A 362 4.88 11.47 -15.36
CA VAL A 362 5.08 11.00 -16.74
C VAL A 362 5.36 9.51 -16.79
N ILE A 363 6.35 9.05 -16.01
CA ILE A 363 6.72 7.64 -15.94
C ILE A 363 5.58 6.78 -15.38
N SER A 364 4.83 7.29 -14.42
CA SER A 364 3.69 6.56 -13.86
C SER A 364 2.53 6.41 -14.84
N ASP A 365 2.23 7.43 -15.66
CA ASP A 365 1.21 7.30 -16.71
C ASP A 365 1.68 6.30 -17.79
N LEU A 366 2.95 6.33 -18.17
CA LEU A 366 3.54 5.35 -19.08
C LEU A 366 3.47 3.93 -18.49
N ALA A 367 3.93 3.74 -17.26
CA ALA A 367 3.90 2.44 -16.58
C ALA A 367 2.46 1.94 -16.38
N HIS A 368 1.51 2.83 -16.09
CA HIS A 368 0.10 2.47 -16.04
C HIS A 368 -0.39 1.86 -17.34
N ARG A 369 -0.06 2.48 -18.50
CA ARG A 369 -0.49 2.02 -19.81
C ARG A 369 0.22 0.75 -20.26
N THR A 370 1.54 0.65 -20.01
CA THR A 370 2.39 -0.41 -20.58
C THR A 370 2.57 -1.62 -19.65
N ILE A 371 2.39 -1.45 -18.33
CA ILE A 371 2.63 -2.50 -17.34
C ILE A 371 1.36 -2.81 -16.55
N GLU A 372 0.73 -1.79 -15.93
CA GLU A 372 -0.39 -2.03 -15.02
C GLU A 372 -1.65 -2.49 -15.74
N GLN A 373 -2.05 -1.82 -16.83
CA GLN A 373 -3.25 -2.23 -17.60
C GLN A 373 -3.11 -3.64 -18.20
N PRO A 374 -1.98 -4.00 -18.84
CA PRO A 374 -1.74 -5.39 -19.27
C PRO A 374 -1.78 -6.40 -18.12
N ALA A 375 -1.20 -6.05 -16.94
CA ALA A 375 -1.25 -6.92 -15.76
C ALA A 375 -2.69 -7.13 -15.27
N VAL A 376 -3.52 -6.10 -15.29
CA VAL A 376 -4.95 -6.20 -14.95
C VAL A 376 -5.68 -7.10 -15.96
N ALA A 377 -5.42 -6.98 -17.25
CA ALA A 377 -6.00 -7.85 -18.28
C ALA A 377 -5.54 -9.31 -18.08
N LEU A 378 -4.24 -9.53 -17.90
CA LEU A 378 -3.66 -10.86 -17.64
C LEU A 378 -4.26 -11.49 -16.37
N SER A 379 -4.49 -10.70 -15.31
CA SER A 379 -5.08 -11.19 -14.08
C SER A 379 -6.51 -11.72 -14.27
N ARG A 380 -7.29 -11.10 -15.15
CA ARG A 380 -8.65 -11.58 -15.52
C ARG A 380 -8.58 -12.89 -16.28
N THR A 381 -7.66 -12.98 -17.24
CA THR A 381 -7.43 -14.19 -18.03
C THR A 381 -6.96 -15.35 -17.15
N ALA A 382 -6.03 -15.09 -16.20
CA ALA A 382 -5.55 -16.09 -15.23
C ALA A 382 -6.71 -16.61 -14.36
N ALA A 383 -7.55 -15.74 -13.83
CA ALA A 383 -8.72 -16.13 -13.06
C ALA A 383 -9.70 -16.98 -13.88
N ALA A 384 -10.02 -16.55 -15.11
CA ALA A 384 -10.90 -17.29 -16.01
C ALA A 384 -10.34 -18.68 -16.35
N ARG A 385 -9.02 -18.80 -16.55
CA ARG A 385 -8.36 -20.08 -16.79
C ARG A 385 -8.44 -21.03 -15.59
N VAL A 386 -8.28 -20.50 -14.39
CA VAL A 386 -8.43 -21.29 -13.15
C VAL A 386 -9.87 -21.81 -13.02
N GLU A 387 -10.90 -20.99 -13.27
CA GLU A 387 -12.30 -21.42 -13.27
C GLU A 387 -12.59 -22.49 -14.33
N TRP A 388 -12.06 -22.32 -15.53
CA TRP A 388 -12.18 -23.30 -16.60
C TRP A 388 -11.54 -24.65 -16.24
N LEU A 389 -10.32 -24.63 -15.68
CA LEU A 389 -9.64 -25.86 -15.23
C LEU A 389 -10.44 -26.54 -14.12
N ARG A 390 -10.95 -25.77 -13.16
CA ARG A 390 -11.77 -26.28 -12.05
C ARG A 390 -13.03 -26.96 -12.54
N ALA A 391 -13.73 -26.34 -13.49
CA ALA A 391 -14.95 -26.92 -14.06
C ALA A 391 -14.70 -28.25 -14.80
N ARG A 392 -13.52 -28.42 -15.41
CA ARG A 392 -13.15 -29.62 -16.16
C ARG A 392 -12.44 -30.70 -15.30
N TRP A 393 -11.98 -30.34 -14.11
CA TRP A 393 -11.22 -31.24 -13.26
C TRP A 393 -11.90 -32.58 -12.98
N PRO A 394 -13.21 -32.67 -12.68
CA PRO A 394 -13.88 -33.95 -12.47
C PRO A 394 -13.83 -34.86 -13.71
N ALA A 395 -14.05 -34.29 -14.90
CA ALA A 395 -14.00 -35.04 -16.16
C ALA A 395 -12.59 -35.51 -16.50
N MET A 396 -11.57 -34.66 -16.23
CA MET A 396 -10.16 -35.00 -16.42
C MET A 396 -9.72 -36.13 -15.48
N ARG A 397 -10.11 -36.09 -14.19
CA ARG A 397 -9.85 -37.15 -13.22
C ARG A 397 -10.51 -38.48 -13.64
N ALA A 398 -11.77 -38.43 -14.07
CA ALA A 398 -12.47 -39.62 -14.53
C ALA A 398 -11.83 -40.22 -15.77
N ARG A 399 -11.28 -39.41 -16.68
CA ARG A 399 -10.55 -39.88 -17.87
C ARG A 399 -9.21 -40.48 -17.49
N ALA A 400 -8.45 -39.85 -16.59
CA ALA A 400 -7.16 -40.40 -16.08
C ALA A 400 -7.34 -41.74 -15.37
N ALA A 401 -8.37 -41.86 -14.53
CA ALA A 401 -8.69 -43.10 -13.84
C ALA A 401 -9.06 -44.23 -14.82
N ARG A 402 -9.79 -43.93 -15.89
CA ARG A 402 -10.08 -44.92 -16.95
C ARG A 402 -8.83 -45.37 -17.71
N HIS A 403 -7.91 -44.47 -18.03
CA HIS A 403 -6.63 -44.83 -18.64
C HIS A 403 -5.77 -45.72 -17.74
N ALA A 404 -5.68 -45.39 -16.44
CA ALA A 404 -4.95 -46.22 -15.47
C ALA A 404 -5.52 -47.65 -15.39
N ALA A 405 -6.86 -47.78 -15.28
CA ALA A 405 -7.55 -49.06 -15.24
C ALA A 405 -7.41 -49.91 -16.53
N THR A 406 -7.12 -49.27 -17.67
CA THR A 406 -6.87 -49.94 -18.95
C THR A 406 -5.44 -50.49 -18.99
N PHE A 407 -4.45 -49.78 -18.43
CA PHE A 407 -3.07 -50.23 -18.32
C PHE A 407 -2.94 -51.45 -17.36
N ASP A 408 -3.64 -51.41 -16.20
CA ASP A 408 -3.64 -52.53 -15.23
C ASP A 408 -4.31 -53.80 -15.75
N ARG A 409 -5.10 -53.73 -16.84
CA ARG A 409 -5.71 -54.93 -17.47
C ARG A 409 -4.88 -55.53 -18.62
N MET A 410 -3.84 -54.82 -19.02
CA MET A 410 -2.99 -55.24 -20.15
C MET A 410 -1.61 -55.74 -19.70
N GLY A 411 -1.26 -55.67 -18.43
CA GLY A 411 -0.10 -56.28 -17.78
C GLY A 411 -0.51 -57.44 -16.87
#